data_aeaf2d4bcfe745fc7c8039f182e80b39
#
_entry.id   aeaf2d4bcfe745fc7c8039f182e80b39
#
_cell.length_a   1.000
_cell.length_b   1.000
_cell.length_c   1.000
_cell.angle_alpha   90.00
_cell.angle_beta   90.00
_cell.angle_gamma   90.00
#
_symmetry.space_group_name_H-M   'P 1'
#
loop_
_entity.id
_entity.type
_entity.pdbx_description
1 polymer ?
#
loop_
_entity_poly.entity_id
_entity_poly.type
_entity_poly.pdbx_seq_one_letter_code
_entity_poly.pdbx_strand_id
1 'polypeptide(L)'
;MNNVSTISLFFLSGLNETSQNHRSALFFLSLMCYCITVLVNVTLILIIILDNQLHEPMYILLCAFCLNSLYGTAGFYPKFLWDLLSPVHVISYSGCLLQAQVLYSFACCDLSILAFMAYDRYLAICQPLKYHSIMSKQRVIKLTCFFWLTSFFTVSVTVFLTSRLRLCSPYINRPFCVNWSIVSLACFPNETFINGIVANITLMIYISHGVFIVWSYMYIIKRCIKSIENRAKFMQTCLPHLISMSTFIMTIMIDIVNNRLSSKDLPEALQNFIAMEFLVIPPLMNPLIYGYKLTKVRSRIIDVVTFHFK
;
A
#
# COMPACT_ATOMS: atom_id res chain seq x y z
N MET A 1 -13.47 -3.04 42.15
CA MET A 1 -12.66 -3.69 41.12
C MET A 1 -13.60 -3.95 39.96
N ASN A 2 -13.69 -3.06 39.00
CA ASN A 2 -14.56 -3.23 37.83
C ASN A 2 -13.95 -4.31 36.95
N ASN A 3 -14.71 -5.38 36.71
CA ASN A 3 -14.38 -6.39 35.69
C ASN A 3 -14.26 -5.69 34.32
N VAL A 4 -13.06 -5.31 33.95
CA VAL A 4 -12.74 -4.95 32.57
C VAL A 4 -12.81 -6.25 31.80
N SER A 5 -13.98 -6.52 31.19
CA SER A 5 -14.15 -7.68 30.31
C SER A 5 -13.12 -7.55 29.19
N THR A 6 -12.25 -8.57 29.08
CA THR A 6 -11.30 -8.66 27.97
C THR A 6 -12.09 -8.75 26.68
N ILE A 7 -11.97 -7.72 25.82
CA ILE A 7 -12.63 -7.70 24.50
C ILE A 7 -11.98 -8.80 23.67
N SER A 8 -12.73 -9.83 23.32
CA SER A 8 -12.28 -10.96 22.49
C SER A 8 -12.66 -10.80 21.02
N LEU A 9 -13.71 -10.01 20.75
CA LEU A 9 -14.27 -9.78 19.41
C LEU A 9 -14.52 -8.29 19.20
N PHE A 10 -14.27 -7.80 17.97
CA PHE A 10 -14.69 -6.49 17.50
C PHE A 10 -15.84 -6.62 16.51
N PHE A 11 -16.74 -5.64 16.54
CA PHE A 11 -17.84 -5.46 15.60
C PHE A 11 -17.47 -4.35 14.62
N LEU A 12 -17.45 -4.68 13.32
CA LEU A 12 -17.16 -3.74 12.25
C LEU A 12 -18.46 -3.16 11.75
N SER A 13 -18.73 -1.87 11.99
CA SER A 13 -20.01 -1.24 11.63
C SER A 13 -20.06 -0.67 10.21
N GLY A 14 -18.92 -0.56 9.52
CA GLY A 14 -18.82 0.09 8.22
C GLY A 14 -19.66 -0.50 7.08
N LEU A 15 -20.33 -1.66 7.27
CA LEU A 15 -21.22 -2.26 6.29
C LEU A 15 -22.68 -2.34 6.76
N ASN A 16 -23.01 -1.81 7.95
CA ASN A 16 -24.31 -1.99 8.56
C ASN A 16 -25.47 -1.35 7.78
N GLU A 17 -25.25 -0.16 7.21
CA GLU A 17 -26.26 0.57 6.44
C GLU A 17 -26.41 0.09 4.98
N THR A 18 -25.53 -0.84 4.53
CA THR A 18 -25.56 -1.32 3.16
C THR A 18 -26.66 -2.35 2.97
N SER A 19 -27.61 -2.09 2.05
CA SER A 19 -28.69 -3.02 1.73
C SER A 19 -28.17 -4.34 1.16
N GLN A 20 -28.92 -5.42 1.31
CA GLN A 20 -28.55 -6.77 0.86
C GLN A 20 -28.21 -6.80 -0.65
N ASN A 21 -28.97 -6.10 -1.49
CA ASN A 21 -28.71 -6.04 -2.93
C ASN A 21 -27.37 -5.33 -3.24
N HIS A 22 -27.06 -4.24 -2.53
CA HIS A 22 -25.78 -3.54 -2.69
C HIS A 22 -24.62 -4.38 -2.17
N ARG A 23 -24.78 -5.16 -1.09
CA ARG A 23 -23.73 -6.08 -0.60
C ARG A 23 -23.37 -7.15 -1.63
N SER A 24 -24.38 -7.74 -2.29
CA SER A 24 -24.14 -8.72 -3.35
C SER A 24 -23.38 -8.10 -4.53
N ALA A 25 -23.78 -6.91 -4.97
CA ALA A 25 -23.08 -6.20 -6.05
C ALA A 25 -21.64 -5.85 -5.66
N LEU A 26 -21.42 -5.36 -4.43
CA LEU A 26 -20.08 -5.07 -3.89
C LEU A 26 -19.23 -6.33 -3.78
N PHE A 27 -19.83 -7.48 -3.40
CA PHE A 27 -19.11 -8.75 -3.33
C PHE A 27 -18.54 -9.16 -4.70
N PHE A 28 -19.37 -9.18 -5.75
CA PHE A 28 -18.92 -9.55 -7.08
C PHE A 28 -17.89 -8.56 -7.64
N LEU A 29 -18.11 -7.25 -7.43
CA LEU A 29 -17.17 -6.21 -7.85
C LEU A 29 -15.83 -6.37 -7.13
N SER A 30 -15.84 -6.53 -5.82
CA SER A 30 -14.62 -6.68 -5.00
C SER A 30 -13.88 -7.98 -5.32
N LEU A 31 -14.62 -9.09 -5.54
CA LEU A 31 -14.03 -10.36 -5.95
C LEU A 31 -13.36 -10.23 -7.32
N MET A 32 -14.02 -9.59 -8.28
CA MET A 32 -13.44 -9.32 -9.60
C MET A 32 -12.18 -8.46 -9.49
N CYS A 33 -12.22 -7.36 -8.73
CA CYS A 33 -11.05 -6.51 -8.49
C CYS A 33 -9.90 -7.29 -7.84
N TYR A 34 -10.19 -8.14 -6.86
CA TYR A 34 -9.18 -8.97 -6.21
C TYR A 34 -8.55 -9.97 -7.19
N CYS A 35 -9.36 -10.69 -7.95
CA CYS A 35 -8.87 -11.64 -8.96
C CYS A 35 -7.98 -10.94 -10.01
N ILE A 36 -8.40 -9.78 -10.53
CA ILE A 36 -7.60 -9.01 -11.49
C ILE A 36 -6.30 -8.54 -10.84
N THR A 37 -6.36 -8.01 -9.60
CA THR A 37 -5.17 -7.57 -8.87
C THR A 37 -4.17 -8.70 -8.69
N VAL A 38 -4.61 -9.88 -8.26
CA VAL A 38 -3.75 -11.06 -8.11
C VAL A 38 -3.17 -11.46 -9.47
N LEU A 39 -4.01 -11.55 -10.50
CA LEU A 39 -3.58 -11.96 -11.84
C LEU A 39 -2.49 -11.03 -12.40
N VAL A 40 -2.71 -9.70 -12.38
CA VAL A 40 -1.74 -8.75 -12.98
C VAL A 40 -0.45 -8.69 -12.20
N ASN A 41 -0.49 -8.73 -10.85
CA ASN A 41 0.72 -8.71 -10.03
C ASN A 41 1.52 -10.02 -10.20
N VAL A 42 0.87 -11.19 -10.13
CA VAL A 42 1.54 -12.50 -10.34
C VAL A 42 2.13 -12.59 -11.75
N THR A 43 1.39 -12.15 -12.77
CA THR A 43 1.90 -12.13 -14.15
C THR A 43 3.18 -11.30 -14.27
N LEU A 44 3.22 -10.09 -13.70
CA LEU A 44 4.42 -9.25 -13.72
C LEU A 44 5.59 -9.88 -12.96
N ILE A 45 5.34 -10.44 -11.79
CA ILE A 45 6.35 -11.14 -10.99
C ILE A 45 6.96 -12.29 -11.82
N LEU A 46 6.13 -13.13 -12.42
CA LEU A 46 6.59 -14.26 -13.23
C LEU A 46 7.40 -13.81 -14.44
N ILE A 47 6.94 -12.81 -15.18
CA ILE A 47 7.67 -12.25 -16.33
C ILE A 47 9.04 -11.74 -15.90
N ILE A 48 9.12 -10.98 -14.78
CA ILE A 48 10.39 -10.42 -14.31
C ILE A 48 11.34 -11.53 -13.84
N ILE A 49 10.85 -12.56 -13.15
CA ILE A 49 11.68 -13.65 -12.63
C ILE A 49 12.20 -14.54 -13.78
N LEU A 50 11.34 -14.85 -14.75
CA LEU A 50 11.67 -15.80 -15.81
C LEU A 50 12.54 -15.20 -16.93
N ASP A 51 12.50 -13.87 -17.12
CA ASP A 51 13.29 -13.21 -18.16
C ASP A 51 14.55 -12.55 -17.60
N ASN A 52 15.70 -13.14 -17.85
CA ASN A 52 17.01 -12.62 -17.43
C ASN A 52 17.29 -11.18 -17.91
N GLN A 53 16.66 -10.74 -19.02
CA GLN A 53 16.81 -9.37 -19.53
C GLN A 53 16.08 -8.33 -18.65
N LEU A 54 15.17 -8.78 -17.80
CA LEU A 54 14.45 -7.96 -16.83
C LEU A 54 15.07 -7.98 -15.43
N HIS A 55 16.30 -8.47 -15.28
CA HIS A 55 17.00 -8.44 -13.99
C HIS A 55 17.80 -7.16 -13.75
N GLU A 56 17.37 -6.03 -14.30
CA GLU A 56 17.90 -4.70 -13.99
C GLU A 56 17.28 -4.17 -12.66
N PRO A 57 17.97 -3.25 -11.95
CA PRO A 57 17.53 -2.70 -10.64
C PRO A 57 16.06 -2.28 -10.59
N MET A 58 15.59 -1.53 -11.59
CA MET A 58 14.21 -1.06 -11.65
C MET A 58 13.17 -2.19 -11.68
N TYR A 59 13.43 -3.26 -12.44
CA TYR A 59 12.46 -4.38 -12.52
C TYR A 59 12.49 -5.23 -11.25
N ILE A 60 13.63 -5.33 -10.58
CA ILE A 60 13.72 -5.97 -9.25
C ILE A 60 12.86 -5.20 -8.24
N LEU A 61 12.94 -3.88 -8.24
CA LEU A 61 12.10 -3.03 -7.39
C LEU A 61 10.62 -3.16 -7.75
N LEU A 62 10.28 -3.22 -9.04
CA LEU A 62 8.92 -3.45 -9.49
C LEU A 62 8.39 -4.82 -9.04
N CYS A 63 9.20 -5.88 -9.12
CA CYS A 63 8.84 -7.19 -8.61
C CYS A 63 8.55 -7.15 -7.09
N ALA A 64 9.41 -6.50 -6.31
CA ALA A 64 9.20 -6.32 -4.87
C ALA A 64 7.93 -5.51 -4.56
N PHE A 65 7.62 -4.51 -5.37
CA PHE A 65 6.41 -3.71 -5.27
C PHE A 65 5.15 -4.53 -5.54
N CYS A 66 5.16 -5.39 -6.58
CA CYS A 66 4.07 -6.32 -6.86
C CYS A 66 3.89 -7.37 -5.73
N LEU A 67 4.99 -7.89 -5.15
CA LEU A 67 4.93 -8.78 -4.00
C LEU A 67 4.29 -8.09 -2.78
N ASN A 68 4.65 -6.83 -2.52
CA ASN A 68 4.06 -6.04 -1.44
C ASN A 68 2.56 -5.80 -1.68
N SER A 69 2.15 -5.54 -2.93
CA SER A 69 0.75 -5.39 -3.31
C SER A 69 -0.07 -6.67 -3.03
N LEU A 70 0.48 -7.85 -3.34
CA LEU A 70 -0.15 -9.13 -3.00
C LEU A 70 -0.26 -9.34 -1.48
N TYR A 71 0.77 -8.96 -0.72
CA TYR A 71 0.77 -9.03 0.73
C TYR A 71 -0.33 -8.14 1.34
N GLY A 72 -0.43 -6.87 0.93
CA GLY A 72 -1.46 -5.96 1.42
C GLY A 72 -2.88 -6.40 1.08
N THR A 73 -3.10 -6.82 -0.18
CA THR A 73 -4.42 -7.29 -0.63
C THR A 73 -4.85 -8.59 0.04
N ALA A 74 -3.93 -9.50 0.36
CA ALA A 74 -4.21 -10.70 1.16
C ALA A 74 -4.66 -10.38 2.60
N GLY A 75 -4.20 -9.27 3.19
CA GLY A 75 -4.65 -8.80 4.51
C GLY A 75 -6.04 -8.16 4.51
N PHE A 76 -6.51 -7.70 3.36
CA PHE A 76 -7.79 -6.99 3.24
C PHE A 76 -8.92 -7.84 2.64
N TYR A 77 -8.76 -8.32 1.38
CA TYR A 77 -9.85 -8.89 0.60
C TYR A 77 -10.50 -10.14 1.20
N PRO A 78 -9.79 -11.13 1.75
CA PRO A 78 -10.44 -12.35 2.24
C PRO A 78 -11.45 -12.05 3.34
N LYS A 79 -11.09 -11.19 4.30
CA LYS A 79 -11.99 -10.80 5.40
C LYS A 79 -13.13 -9.93 4.89
N PHE A 80 -12.84 -8.96 4.02
CA PHE A 80 -13.84 -8.07 3.47
C PHE A 80 -14.90 -8.81 2.65
N LEU A 81 -14.48 -9.74 1.78
CA LEU A 81 -15.39 -10.59 1.00
C LEU A 81 -16.26 -11.49 1.91
N TRP A 82 -15.66 -12.02 2.96
CA TRP A 82 -16.41 -12.79 3.96
C TRP A 82 -17.49 -11.94 4.63
N ASP A 83 -17.16 -10.71 5.03
CA ASP A 83 -18.09 -9.80 5.68
C ASP A 83 -19.25 -9.39 4.78
N LEU A 84 -19.03 -9.22 3.48
CA LEU A 84 -20.09 -8.91 2.52
C LEU A 84 -21.14 -10.02 2.40
N LEU A 85 -20.76 -11.28 2.65
CA LEU A 85 -21.65 -12.43 2.63
C LEU A 85 -22.28 -12.71 4.02
N SER A 86 -21.68 -12.20 5.09
CA SER A 86 -22.09 -12.51 6.45
C SER A 86 -23.14 -11.53 6.96
N PRO A 87 -24.13 -11.98 7.75
CA PRO A 87 -25.11 -11.08 8.37
C PRO A 87 -24.51 -10.27 9.53
N VAL A 88 -23.41 -10.74 10.11
CA VAL A 88 -22.73 -10.10 11.23
C VAL A 88 -21.25 -9.92 10.90
N HIS A 89 -20.76 -8.70 11.05
CA HIS A 89 -19.39 -8.31 10.71
C HIS A 89 -18.52 -8.29 11.97
N VAL A 90 -17.88 -9.40 12.27
CA VAL A 90 -17.06 -9.57 13.47
C VAL A 90 -15.66 -10.06 13.13
N ILE A 91 -14.69 -9.59 13.91
CA ILE A 91 -13.30 -10.03 13.82
C ILE A 91 -12.77 -10.30 15.23
N SER A 92 -11.94 -11.34 15.40
CA SER A 92 -11.28 -11.60 16.68
C SER A 92 -10.28 -10.48 17.00
N TYR A 93 -10.01 -10.26 18.28
CA TYR A 93 -9.02 -9.28 18.73
C TYR A 93 -7.66 -9.49 18.06
N SER A 94 -7.15 -10.72 18.05
CA SER A 94 -5.88 -11.07 17.41
C SER A 94 -5.93 -10.88 15.88
N GLY A 95 -7.05 -11.25 15.25
CA GLY A 95 -7.27 -11.05 13.81
C GLY A 95 -7.27 -9.57 13.41
N CYS A 96 -7.86 -8.71 14.27
CA CYS A 96 -7.88 -7.26 14.07
C CYS A 96 -6.46 -6.65 14.17
N LEU A 97 -5.68 -7.06 15.18
CA LEU A 97 -4.28 -6.64 15.30
C LEU A 97 -3.42 -7.12 14.13
N LEU A 98 -3.61 -8.37 13.69
CA LEU A 98 -2.92 -8.91 12.52
C LEU A 98 -3.28 -8.15 11.24
N GLN A 99 -4.56 -7.84 11.03
CA GLN A 99 -5.00 -7.04 9.88
C GLN A 99 -4.37 -5.65 9.93
N ALA A 100 -4.37 -4.97 11.06
CA ALA A 100 -3.71 -3.66 11.23
C ALA A 100 -2.20 -3.78 10.95
N GLN A 101 -1.53 -4.84 11.42
CA GLN A 101 -0.12 -5.10 11.14
C GLN A 101 0.15 -5.20 9.63
N VAL A 102 -0.64 -6.01 8.91
CA VAL A 102 -0.46 -6.22 7.47
C VAL A 102 -0.69 -4.93 6.69
N LEU A 103 -1.81 -4.24 6.95
CA LEU A 103 -2.18 -3.05 6.18
C LEU A 103 -1.22 -1.88 6.38
N TYR A 104 -0.78 -1.64 7.62
CA TYR A 104 0.19 -0.55 7.88
C TYR A 104 1.58 -0.89 7.36
N SER A 105 2.07 -2.12 7.52
CA SER A 105 3.39 -2.51 6.98
C SER A 105 3.40 -2.52 5.45
N PHE A 106 2.28 -2.91 4.81
CA PHE A 106 2.08 -2.76 3.37
C PHE A 106 2.27 -1.30 2.94
N ALA A 107 1.53 -0.35 3.56
CA ALA A 107 1.59 1.07 3.20
C ALA A 107 2.99 1.68 3.43
N CYS A 108 3.63 1.35 4.55
CA CYS A 108 4.98 1.79 4.88
C CYS A 108 6.03 1.26 3.90
N CYS A 109 5.93 -0.02 3.53
CA CYS A 109 6.82 -0.65 2.58
C CYS A 109 6.64 -0.09 1.16
N ASP A 110 5.41 0.15 0.72
CA ASP A 110 5.13 0.78 -0.58
C ASP A 110 5.83 2.12 -0.70
N LEU A 111 5.70 2.98 0.31
CA LEU A 111 6.33 4.30 0.27
C LEU A 111 7.87 4.21 0.27
N SER A 112 8.45 3.25 1.00
CA SER A 112 9.89 3.01 1.01
C SER A 112 10.40 2.50 -0.34
N ILE A 113 9.69 1.57 -0.98
CA ILE A 113 10.03 1.07 -2.32
C ILE A 113 9.90 2.19 -3.35
N LEU A 114 8.83 3.01 -3.28
CA LEU A 114 8.65 4.17 -4.15
C LEU A 114 9.77 5.21 -4.00
N ALA A 115 10.24 5.46 -2.78
CA ALA A 115 11.39 6.33 -2.53
C ALA A 115 12.67 5.74 -3.14
N PHE A 116 12.86 4.43 -3.04
CA PHE A 116 14.02 3.77 -3.64
C PHE A 116 13.92 3.74 -5.17
N MET A 117 12.75 3.57 -5.76
CA MET A 117 12.53 3.70 -7.20
C MET A 117 12.81 5.14 -7.68
N ALA A 118 12.45 6.16 -6.90
CA ALA A 118 12.80 7.56 -7.21
C ALA A 118 14.33 7.78 -7.20
N TYR A 119 15.03 7.18 -6.24
CA TYR A 119 16.50 7.21 -6.18
C TYR A 119 17.14 6.51 -7.39
N ASP A 120 16.62 5.33 -7.77
CA ASP A 120 17.06 4.62 -8.97
C ASP A 120 16.93 5.50 -10.23
N ARG A 121 15.79 6.16 -10.41
CA ARG A 121 15.58 7.09 -11.53
C ARG A 121 16.50 8.30 -11.47
N TYR A 122 16.69 8.88 -10.28
CA TYR A 122 17.62 9.99 -10.09
C TYR A 122 19.04 9.61 -10.53
N LEU A 123 19.56 8.47 -10.08
CA LEU A 123 20.89 8.01 -10.48
C LEU A 123 20.98 7.72 -11.98
N ALA A 124 19.99 7.04 -12.56
CA ALA A 124 20.00 6.68 -13.97
C ALA A 124 19.99 7.90 -14.93
N ILE A 125 19.38 9.00 -14.51
CA ILE A 125 19.22 10.20 -15.35
C ILE A 125 20.25 11.29 -15.01
N CYS A 126 20.46 11.54 -13.70
CA CYS A 126 21.32 12.62 -13.25
C CYS A 126 22.79 12.22 -13.06
N GLN A 127 23.06 10.93 -12.78
CA GLN A 127 24.42 10.42 -12.52
C GLN A 127 24.71 9.10 -13.26
N PRO A 128 24.56 9.01 -14.60
CA PRO A 128 24.62 7.76 -15.36
C PRO A 128 25.98 7.03 -15.21
N LEU A 129 27.07 7.77 -15.09
CA LEU A 129 28.41 7.17 -14.91
C LEU A 129 28.58 6.43 -13.58
N LYS A 130 27.84 6.83 -12.54
CA LYS A 130 27.88 6.19 -11.21
C LYS A 130 26.78 5.14 -11.04
N TYR A 131 25.82 5.08 -11.95
CA TYR A 131 24.64 4.22 -11.82
C TYR A 131 25.01 2.75 -11.58
N HIS A 132 25.81 2.16 -12.46
CA HIS A 132 26.19 0.74 -12.38
C HIS A 132 27.05 0.39 -11.15
N SER A 133 27.83 1.35 -10.64
CA SER A 133 28.63 1.13 -9.43
C SER A 133 27.80 1.16 -8.14
N ILE A 134 26.73 1.98 -8.12
CA ILE A 134 25.85 2.15 -6.96
C ILE A 134 24.71 1.13 -6.96
N MET A 135 24.05 0.94 -8.12
CA MET A 135 22.85 0.11 -8.29
C MET A 135 23.19 -1.29 -8.78
N SER A 136 23.99 -2.05 -8.00
CA SER A 136 24.20 -3.47 -8.28
C SER A 136 22.99 -4.31 -7.85
N LYS A 137 22.68 -5.41 -8.58
CA LYS A 137 21.57 -6.32 -8.29
C LYS A 137 21.52 -6.75 -6.82
N GLN A 138 22.67 -7.17 -6.28
CA GLN A 138 22.76 -7.63 -4.88
C GLN A 138 22.46 -6.52 -3.88
N ARG A 139 22.94 -5.30 -4.15
CA ARG A 139 22.66 -4.13 -3.28
C ARG A 139 21.19 -3.76 -3.30
N VAL A 140 20.57 -3.78 -4.49
CA VAL A 140 19.12 -3.49 -4.63
C VAL A 140 18.30 -4.50 -3.84
N ILE A 141 18.56 -5.81 -3.99
CA ILE A 141 17.89 -6.85 -3.23
C ILE A 141 18.07 -6.65 -1.72
N LYS A 142 19.30 -6.44 -1.25
CA LYS A 142 19.58 -6.23 0.18
C LYS A 142 18.85 -5.03 0.76
N LEU A 143 18.85 -3.88 0.04
CA LEU A 143 18.16 -2.67 0.47
C LEU A 143 16.63 -2.86 0.45
N THR A 144 16.09 -3.55 -0.54
CA THR A 144 14.66 -3.86 -0.60
C THR A 144 14.23 -4.74 0.59
N CYS A 145 15.00 -5.78 0.89
CA CYS A 145 14.76 -6.61 2.09
C CYS A 145 14.87 -5.78 3.38
N PHE A 146 15.84 -4.89 3.46
CA PHE A 146 15.99 -3.99 4.61
C PHE A 146 14.77 -3.08 4.79
N PHE A 147 14.27 -2.45 3.72
CA PHE A 147 13.05 -1.63 3.78
C PHE A 147 11.80 -2.43 4.18
N TRP A 148 11.70 -3.66 3.71
CA TRP A 148 10.62 -4.56 4.11
C TRP A 148 10.67 -4.89 5.61
N LEU A 149 11.84 -5.29 6.09
CA LEU A 149 12.05 -5.63 7.51
C LEU A 149 11.87 -4.42 8.43
N THR A 150 12.38 -3.25 8.06
CA THR A 150 12.21 -2.02 8.86
C THR A 150 10.74 -1.58 8.92
N SER A 151 10.02 -1.64 7.81
CA SER A 151 8.58 -1.32 7.78
C SER A 151 7.79 -2.28 8.66
N PHE A 152 8.03 -3.59 8.53
CA PHE A 152 7.39 -4.60 9.34
C PHE A 152 7.69 -4.42 10.83
N PHE A 153 8.96 -4.22 11.20
CA PHE A 153 9.38 -4.02 12.58
C PHE A 153 8.78 -2.76 13.22
N THR A 154 8.82 -1.63 12.52
CA THR A 154 8.28 -0.36 13.01
C THR A 154 6.78 -0.47 13.31
N VAL A 155 6.03 -1.11 12.41
CA VAL A 155 4.60 -1.34 12.62
C VAL A 155 4.36 -2.37 13.73
N SER A 156 5.20 -3.42 13.85
CA SER A 156 5.08 -4.39 14.95
C SER A 156 5.24 -3.75 16.32
N VAL A 157 6.14 -2.78 16.47
CA VAL A 157 6.26 -2.00 17.72
C VAL A 157 4.96 -1.25 18.01
N THR A 158 4.38 -0.59 16.99
CA THR A 158 3.14 0.17 17.14
C THR A 158 1.97 -0.73 17.53
N VAL A 159 1.80 -1.87 16.85
CA VAL A 159 0.74 -2.85 17.13
C VAL A 159 0.92 -3.51 18.50
N PHE A 160 2.17 -3.81 18.88
CA PHE A 160 2.49 -4.34 20.20
C PHE A 160 2.08 -3.36 21.31
N LEU A 161 2.38 -2.06 21.17
CA LEU A 161 1.94 -1.05 22.14
C LEU A 161 0.40 -0.97 22.20
N THR A 162 -0.26 -1.05 21.05
CA THR A 162 -1.72 -1.07 20.97
C THR A 162 -2.32 -2.28 21.66
N SER A 163 -1.68 -3.45 21.59
CA SER A 163 -2.13 -4.66 22.27
C SER A 163 -2.09 -4.59 23.80
N ARG A 164 -1.39 -3.60 24.36
CA ARG A 164 -1.31 -3.36 25.81
C ARG A 164 -2.41 -2.42 26.35
N LEU A 165 -3.18 -1.78 25.45
CA LEU A 165 -4.22 -0.84 25.85
C LEU A 165 -5.44 -1.57 26.44
N ARG A 166 -6.04 -0.96 27.45
CA ARG A 166 -7.35 -1.35 27.95
C ARG A 166 -8.44 -0.70 27.10
N LEU A 167 -9.25 -1.54 26.46
CA LEU A 167 -10.29 -1.10 25.53
C LEU A 167 -11.65 -1.08 26.21
N CYS A 168 -12.44 -0.02 25.96
CA CYS A 168 -13.76 0.18 26.55
C CYS A 168 -14.92 -0.07 25.58
N SER A 169 -14.67 -0.16 24.28
CA SER A 169 -15.70 -0.40 23.28
C SER A 169 -15.24 -1.47 22.29
N PRO A 170 -16.11 -2.40 21.90
CA PRO A 170 -15.83 -3.40 20.88
C PRO A 170 -16.21 -2.94 19.47
N TYR A 171 -16.70 -1.69 19.26
CA TYR A 171 -17.25 -1.23 17.99
C TYR A 171 -16.24 -0.39 17.21
N ILE A 172 -15.93 -0.82 15.99
CA ILE A 172 -15.05 -0.13 15.05
C ILE A 172 -15.90 0.39 13.88
N ASN A 173 -15.93 1.72 13.70
CA ASN A 173 -16.72 2.39 12.66
C ASN A 173 -16.01 2.36 11.29
N ARG A 174 -15.52 1.17 10.87
CA ARG A 174 -14.89 0.93 9.58
C ARG A 174 -15.13 -0.50 9.13
N PRO A 175 -15.01 -0.78 7.82
CA PRO A 175 -15.16 -2.13 7.29
C PRO A 175 -13.93 -3.04 7.51
N PHE A 176 -12.86 -2.51 8.10
CA PHE A 176 -11.62 -3.24 8.41
C PHE A 176 -10.86 -2.60 9.58
N CYS A 177 -9.95 -3.36 10.18
CA CYS A 177 -9.15 -2.90 11.30
C CYS A 177 -7.96 -2.05 10.85
N VAL A 178 -7.84 -0.86 11.44
CA VAL A 178 -6.63 -0.03 11.38
C VAL A 178 -6.18 0.31 12.79
N ASN A 179 -4.88 0.44 13.00
CA ASN A 179 -4.32 0.63 14.34
C ASN A 179 -4.92 1.83 15.08
N TRP A 180 -5.13 2.95 14.38
CA TRP A 180 -5.73 4.15 14.95
C TRP A 180 -7.15 3.91 15.47
N SER A 181 -7.96 3.13 14.74
CA SER A 181 -9.32 2.80 15.18
C SER A 181 -9.34 1.98 16.48
N ILE A 182 -8.34 1.11 16.67
CA ILE A 182 -8.20 0.35 17.91
C ILE A 182 -7.74 1.26 19.06
N VAL A 183 -6.75 2.11 18.83
CA VAL A 183 -6.23 3.07 19.83
C VAL A 183 -7.33 4.02 20.29
N SER A 184 -8.22 4.46 19.40
CA SER A 184 -9.34 5.35 19.75
C SER A 184 -10.38 4.73 20.68
N LEU A 185 -10.37 3.40 20.86
CA LEU A 185 -11.24 2.67 21.78
C LEU A 185 -10.65 2.50 23.18
N ALA A 186 -9.46 3.05 23.44
CA ALA A 186 -8.81 2.95 24.74
C ALA A 186 -9.63 3.66 25.84
N CYS A 187 -9.73 3.01 27.01
CA CYS A 187 -10.47 3.54 28.16
C CYS A 187 -9.85 4.81 28.74
N PHE A 188 -8.54 4.89 28.72
CA PHE A 188 -7.80 5.94 29.38
C PHE A 188 -6.89 6.66 28.37
N PRO A 189 -7.14 7.95 28.08
CA PRO A 189 -6.30 8.73 27.15
C PRO A 189 -4.82 8.75 27.53
N ASN A 190 -4.50 8.68 28.80
CA ASN A 190 -3.10 8.66 29.28
C ASN A 190 -2.34 7.39 28.83
N GLU A 191 -3.03 6.27 28.66
CA GLU A 191 -2.41 5.03 28.18
C GLU A 191 -2.01 5.11 26.70
N THR A 192 -2.65 5.97 25.91
CA THR A 192 -2.37 6.16 24.48
C THR A 192 -1.20 7.11 24.20
N PHE A 193 -0.63 7.75 25.21
CA PHE A 193 0.44 8.76 25.03
C PHE A 193 1.66 8.20 24.32
N ILE A 194 2.16 7.01 24.76
CA ILE A 194 3.32 6.35 24.14
C ILE A 194 2.97 5.92 22.71
N ASN A 195 1.77 5.38 22.48
CA ASN A 195 1.29 5.04 21.14
C ASN A 195 1.31 6.28 20.22
N GLY A 196 0.88 7.42 20.72
CA GLY A 196 0.91 8.68 19.98
C GLY A 196 2.32 9.12 19.60
N ILE A 197 3.27 9.03 20.53
CA ILE A 197 4.69 9.36 20.27
C ILE A 197 5.25 8.45 19.17
N VAL A 198 5.11 7.12 19.32
CA VAL A 198 5.63 6.16 18.35
C VAL A 198 4.96 6.32 16.98
N ALA A 199 3.65 6.55 16.94
CA ALA A 199 2.93 6.82 15.71
C ALA A 199 3.43 8.10 15.01
N ASN A 200 3.70 9.18 15.76
CA ASN A 200 4.25 10.41 15.19
C ASN A 200 5.69 10.23 14.69
N ILE A 201 6.54 9.52 15.41
CA ILE A 201 7.90 9.18 14.94
C ILE A 201 7.83 8.38 13.63
N THR A 202 6.98 7.36 13.59
CA THR A 202 6.74 6.56 12.38
C THR A 202 6.27 7.44 11.22
N LEU A 203 5.29 8.31 11.47
CA LEU A 203 4.77 9.24 10.46
C LEU A 203 5.88 10.16 9.92
N MET A 204 6.73 10.73 10.78
CA MET A 204 7.83 11.60 10.37
C MET A 204 8.87 10.86 9.51
N ILE A 205 9.18 9.60 9.82
CA ILE A 205 10.06 8.76 8.99
C ILE A 205 9.47 8.63 7.57
N TYR A 206 8.19 8.31 7.43
CA TYR A 206 7.57 8.13 6.12
C TYR A 206 7.27 9.43 5.39
N ILE A 207 7.02 10.53 6.09
CA ILE A 207 7.00 11.88 5.49
C ILE A 207 8.37 12.22 4.88
N SER A 208 9.48 11.86 5.54
CA SER A 208 10.83 12.09 4.98
C SER A 208 11.06 11.33 3.66
N HIS A 209 10.49 10.14 3.49
CA HIS A 209 10.51 9.43 2.20
C HIS A 209 9.76 10.22 1.12
N GLY A 210 8.58 10.74 1.43
CA GLY A 210 7.82 11.60 0.51
C GLY A 210 8.58 12.87 0.12
N VAL A 211 9.20 13.56 1.07
CA VAL A 211 10.05 14.75 0.81
C VAL A 211 11.23 14.38 -0.09
N PHE A 212 11.88 13.25 0.18
CA PHE A 212 12.99 12.75 -0.65
C PHE A 212 12.55 12.46 -2.10
N ILE A 213 11.37 11.88 -2.29
CA ILE A 213 10.81 11.63 -3.61
C ILE A 213 10.61 12.95 -4.36
N VAL A 214 9.94 13.93 -3.75
CA VAL A 214 9.70 15.26 -4.36
C VAL A 214 11.03 15.93 -4.73
N TRP A 215 12.00 15.92 -3.82
CA TRP A 215 13.34 16.45 -4.07
C TRP A 215 14.01 15.76 -5.26
N SER A 216 14.01 14.43 -5.33
CA SER A 216 14.60 13.65 -6.43
C SER A 216 13.98 14.05 -7.77
N TYR A 217 12.64 14.15 -7.84
CA TYR A 217 11.94 14.51 -9.06
C TYR A 217 12.16 15.96 -9.49
N MET A 218 12.31 16.89 -8.56
CA MET A 218 12.71 18.26 -8.92
C MET A 218 14.04 18.30 -9.67
N TYR A 219 15.04 17.50 -9.23
CA TYR A 219 16.32 17.40 -9.90
C TYR A 219 16.21 16.71 -11.26
N ILE A 220 15.47 15.62 -11.35
CA ILE A 220 15.23 14.91 -12.62
C ILE A 220 14.58 15.85 -13.64
N ILE A 221 13.53 16.58 -13.26
CA ILE A 221 12.83 17.53 -14.14
C ILE A 221 13.79 18.63 -14.62
N LYS A 222 14.56 19.24 -13.70
CA LYS A 222 15.57 20.26 -14.07
C LYS A 222 16.57 19.73 -15.09
N ARG A 223 16.95 18.45 -15.00
CA ARG A 223 17.88 17.83 -15.96
C ARG A 223 17.21 17.53 -17.29
N CYS A 224 15.96 17.06 -17.27
CA CYS A 224 15.22 16.67 -18.47
C CYS A 224 14.80 17.87 -19.34
N ILE A 225 14.56 19.04 -18.76
CA ILE A 225 14.19 20.25 -19.52
C ILE A 225 15.30 20.68 -20.51
N LYS A 226 16.56 20.34 -20.19
CA LYS A 226 17.72 20.78 -20.98
C LYS A 226 18.00 19.97 -22.27
N SER A 227 17.33 18.83 -22.47
CA SER A 227 17.57 17.94 -23.63
C SER A 227 16.30 17.24 -24.07
N ILE A 228 16.05 17.18 -25.39
CA ILE A 228 14.89 16.49 -26.00
C ILE A 228 14.98 14.98 -25.72
N GLU A 229 16.17 14.37 -25.85
CA GLU A 229 16.40 12.94 -25.59
C GLU A 229 16.08 12.60 -24.13
N ASN A 230 16.51 13.43 -23.18
CA ASN A 230 16.20 13.27 -21.77
C ASN A 230 14.70 13.38 -21.47
N ARG A 231 13.96 14.22 -22.21
CA ARG A 231 12.49 14.33 -22.09
C ARG A 231 11.80 13.05 -22.51
N ALA A 232 12.18 12.46 -23.64
CA ALA A 232 11.60 11.18 -24.09
C ALA A 232 11.86 10.06 -23.08
N LYS A 233 13.09 9.95 -22.58
CA LYS A 233 13.45 8.98 -21.53
C LYS A 233 12.67 9.20 -20.23
N PHE A 234 12.46 10.46 -19.84
CA PHE A 234 11.63 10.81 -18.68
C PHE A 234 10.19 10.36 -18.85
N MET A 235 9.55 10.65 -19.98
CA MET A 235 8.16 10.28 -20.25
C MET A 235 7.95 8.75 -20.23
N GLN A 236 8.93 7.98 -20.71
CA GLN A 236 8.83 6.54 -20.75
C GLN A 236 9.08 5.85 -19.39
N THR A 237 9.98 6.39 -18.56
CA THR A 237 10.46 5.72 -17.36
C THR A 237 10.03 6.36 -16.05
N CYS A 238 9.92 7.69 -16.01
CA CYS A 238 9.60 8.43 -14.78
C CYS A 238 8.11 8.74 -14.65
N LEU A 239 7.39 8.96 -15.76
CA LEU A 239 5.97 9.27 -15.72
C LEU A 239 5.14 8.15 -15.07
N PRO A 240 5.35 6.85 -15.39
CA PRO A 240 4.66 5.76 -14.69
C PRO A 240 4.83 5.82 -13.18
N HIS A 241 6.06 6.05 -12.72
CA HIS A 241 6.36 6.16 -11.31
C HIS A 241 5.69 7.37 -10.65
N LEU A 242 5.69 8.54 -11.32
CA LEU A 242 5.00 9.74 -10.82
C LEU A 242 3.50 9.51 -10.70
N ILE A 243 2.86 8.87 -11.67
CA ILE A 243 1.44 8.55 -11.62
C ILE A 243 1.16 7.62 -10.43
N SER A 244 1.91 6.52 -10.31
CA SER A 244 1.80 5.55 -9.22
C SER A 244 1.94 6.22 -7.84
N MET A 245 2.97 7.03 -7.67
CA MET A 245 3.23 7.77 -6.45
C MET A 245 2.11 8.79 -6.14
N SER A 246 1.69 9.56 -7.14
CA SER A 246 0.62 10.55 -6.96
C SER A 246 -0.69 9.87 -6.53
N THR A 247 -1.05 8.75 -7.16
CA THR A 247 -2.23 7.97 -6.81
C THR A 247 -2.13 7.48 -5.36
N PHE A 248 -0.99 6.91 -4.96
CA PHE A 248 -0.77 6.41 -3.61
C PHE A 248 -0.84 7.52 -2.54
N ILE A 249 -0.17 8.66 -2.78
CA ILE A 249 -0.19 9.79 -1.84
C ILE A 249 -1.60 10.38 -1.75
N MET A 250 -2.30 10.55 -2.87
CA MET A 250 -3.64 11.11 -2.88
C MET A 250 -4.62 10.23 -2.10
N THR A 251 -4.61 8.92 -2.31
CA THR A 251 -5.50 8.01 -1.58
C THR A 251 -5.25 8.03 -0.07
N ILE A 252 -3.98 8.02 0.36
CA ILE A 252 -3.65 8.12 1.80
C ILE A 252 -4.03 9.48 2.37
N MET A 253 -3.76 10.58 1.65
CA MET A 253 -4.10 11.92 2.13
C MET A 253 -5.61 12.10 2.28
N ILE A 254 -6.40 11.59 1.33
CA ILE A 254 -7.86 11.63 1.40
C ILE A 254 -8.36 10.83 2.62
N ASP A 255 -7.81 9.65 2.89
CA ASP A 255 -8.17 8.85 4.08
C ASP A 255 -7.78 9.58 5.39
N ILE A 256 -6.59 10.16 5.48
CA ILE A 256 -6.15 10.92 6.67
C ILE A 256 -7.05 12.13 6.90
N VAL A 257 -7.35 12.90 5.86
CA VAL A 257 -8.22 14.08 5.93
C VAL A 257 -9.62 13.68 6.38
N ASN A 258 -10.20 12.63 5.78
CA ASN A 258 -11.50 12.11 6.16
C ASN A 258 -11.55 11.67 7.64
N ASN A 259 -10.47 11.02 8.12
CA ASN A 259 -10.36 10.60 9.52
C ASN A 259 -10.21 11.76 10.53
N ARG A 260 -9.48 12.81 10.12
CA ARG A 260 -9.16 13.94 11.02
C ARG A 260 -10.25 14.99 11.06
N LEU A 261 -10.85 15.30 9.92
CA LEU A 261 -11.89 16.31 9.82
C LEU A 261 -13.27 15.80 10.24
N SER A 262 -13.41 14.46 10.44
CA SER A 262 -14.63 13.81 10.94
C SER A 262 -15.88 14.52 10.42
N SER A 263 -16.05 14.60 9.11
CA SER A 263 -17.26 15.21 8.54
C SER A 263 -18.40 14.23 8.80
N LYS A 264 -19.09 14.42 9.94
CA LYS A 264 -20.35 13.73 10.27
C LYS A 264 -21.42 13.89 9.18
N ASP A 265 -21.14 14.75 8.22
CA ASP A 265 -22.01 15.11 7.11
C ASP A 265 -21.84 14.22 5.87
N LEU A 266 -20.77 13.38 5.79
CA LEU A 266 -20.56 12.49 4.66
C LEU A 266 -21.35 11.18 4.86
N PRO A 267 -22.05 10.68 3.83
CA PRO A 267 -22.70 9.37 3.87
C PRO A 267 -21.70 8.26 4.23
N GLU A 268 -22.09 7.31 5.09
CA GLU A 268 -21.23 6.23 5.56
C GLU A 268 -20.61 5.43 4.40
N ALA A 269 -21.38 5.18 3.34
CA ALA A 269 -20.92 4.51 2.13
C ALA A 269 -19.72 5.23 1.49
N LEU A 270 -19.74 6.57 1.44
CA LEU A 270 -18.64 7.36 0.88
C LEU A 270 -17.41 7.34 1.79
N GLN A 271 -17.60 7.41 3.12
CA GLN A 271 -16.51 7.30 4.07
C GLN A 271 -15.79 5.94 3.96
N ASN A 272 -16.57 4.85 3.81
CA ASN A 272 -16.03 3.51 3.63
C ASN A 272 -15.33 3.34 2.29
N PHE A 273 -15.86 3.91 1.21
CA PHE A 273 -15.21 3.92 -0.10
C PHE A 273 -13.84 4.61 -0.02
N ILE A 274 -13.78 5.81 0.56
CA ILE A 274 -12.53 6.56 0.76
C ILE A 274 -11.53 5.74 1.60
N ALA A 275 -12.02 5.09 2.67
CA ALA A 275 -11.15 4.27 3.52
C ALA A 275 -10.53 3.07 2.78
N MET A 276 -11.20 2.52 1.76
CA MET A 276 -10.72 1.37 0.99
C MET A 276 -9.85 1.74 -0.21
N GLU A 277 -9.89 3.00 -0.66
CA GLU A 277 -9.23 3.45 -1.90
C GLU A 277 -7.75 3.06 -1.98
N PHE A 278 -6.99 3.29 -0.89
CA PHE A 278 -5.55 3.00 -0.88
C PHE A 278 -5.23 1.49 -0.91
N LEU A 279 -6.19 0.63 -0.55
CA LEU A 279 -6.06 -0.83 -0.60
C LEU A 279 -6.46 -1.43 -1.95
N VAL A 280 -7.26 -0.70 -2.72
CA VAL A 280 -7.83 -1.19 -3.99
C VAL A 280 -7.10 -0.58 -5.19
N ILE A 281 -6.98 0.76 -5.22
CA ILE A 281 -6.52 1.48 -6.40
C ILE A 281 -5.02 1.25 -6.66
N PRO A 282 -4.08 1.50 -5.73
CA PRO A 282 -2.65 1.32 -6.01
C PRO A 282 -2.27 -0.12 -6.39
N PRO A 283 -2.69 -1.18 -5.66
CA PRO A 283 -2.34 -2.55 -6.03
C PRO A 283 -2.86 -3.02 -7.38
N LEU A 284 -3.96 -2.45 -7.85
CA LEU A 284 -4.54 -2.73 -9.16
C LEU A 284 -3.89 -1.89 -10.27
N MET A 285 -3.78 -0.58 -10.05
CA MET A 285 -3.35 0.35 -11.10
C MET A 285 -1.85 0.32 -11.36
N ASN A 286 -1.03 0.13 -10.32
CA ASN A 286 0.42 0.18 -10.46
C ASN A 286 0.95 -0.88 -11.45
N PRO A 287 0.63 -2.18 -11.34
CA PRO A 287 1.09 -3.17 -12.30
C PRO A 287 0.57 -2.89 -13.72
N LEU A 288 -0.64 -2.36 -13.87
CA LEU A 288 -1.20 -1.98 -15.17
C LEU A 288 -0.42 -0.81 -15.80
N ILE A 289 -0.11 0.23 -15.02
CA ILE A 289 0.65 1.39 -15.47
C ILE A 289 2.06 0.96 -15.92
N TYR A 290 2.76 0.17 -15.10
CA TYR A 290 4.11 -0.30 -15.42
C TYR A 290 4.10 -1.31 -16.58
N GLY A 291 3.15 -2.26 -16.60
CA GLY A 291 3.00 -3.23 -17.68
C GLY A 291 2.74 -2.58 -19.04
N TYR A 292 1.93 -1.52 -19.07
CA TYR A 292 1.64 -0.79 -20.31
C TYR A 292 2.78 0.15 -20.75
N LYS A 293 3.36 0.91 -19.83
CA LYS A 293 4.34 1.97 -20.14
C LYS A 293 5.75 1.47 -20.35
N LEU A 294 6.18 0.41 -19.65
CA LEU A 294 7.52 -0.14 -19.80
C LEU A 294 7.61 -1.02 -21.06
N THR A 295 8.28 -0.53 -22.09
CA THR A 295 8.34 -1.15 -23.43
C THR A 295 8.82 -2.61 -23.36
N LYS A 296 9.87 -2.91 -22.57
CA LYS A 296 10.39 -4.25 -22.40
C LYS A 296 9.36 -5.19 -21.77
N VAL A 297 8.68 -4.75 -20.72
CA VAL A 297 7.64 -5.53 -20.02
C VAL A 297 6.45 -5.78 -20.96
N ARG A 298 5.98 -4.71 -21.62
CA ARG A 298 4.87 -4.80 -22.59
C ARG A 298 5.16 -5.79 -23.72
N SER A 299 6.36 -5.74 -24.31
CA SER A 299 6.76 -6.67 -25.37
C SER A 299 6.68 -8.11 -24.87
N ARG A 300 7.20 -8.40 -23.67
CA ARG A 300 7.16 -9.75 -23.09
C ARG A 300 5.74 -10.23 -22.76
N ILE A 301 4.87 -9.35 -22.29
CA ILE A 301 3.45 -9.68 -22.09
C ILE A 301 2.82 -10.10 -23.41
N ILE A 302 3.05 -9.34 -24.48
CA ILE A 302 2.53 -9.66 -25.81
C ILE A 302 3.09 -11.02 -26.32
N ASP A 303 4.39 -11.26 -26.17
CA ASP A 303 5.02 -12.52 -26.58
C ASP A 303 4.39 -13.72 -25.86
N VAL A 304 4.16 -13.64 -24.55
CA VAL A 304 3.53 -14.71 -23.77
C VAL A 304 2.09 -14.94 -24.22
N VAL A 305 1.31 -13.86 -24.41
CA VAL A 305 -0.09 -13.96 -24.86
C VAL A 305 -0.16 -14.55 -26.28
N THR A 306 0.68 -14.09 -27.21
CA THR A 306 0.66 -14.57 -28.60
C THR A 306 1.18 -15.99 -28.74
N PHE A 307 2.08 -16.46 -27.86
CA PHE A 307 2.56 -17.84 -27.85
C PHE A 307 1.49 -18.84 -27.37
N HIS A 308 0.56 -18.43 -26.51
CA HIS A 308 -0.54 -19.27 -26.03
C HIS A 308 -1.71 -19.35 -27.01
N PHE A 309 -1.78 -18.48 -28.00
CA PHE A 309 -2.81 -18.50 -29.06
C PHE A 309 -2.35 -19.14 -30.39
N LYS A 310 -1.14 -19.68 -30.46
CA LYS A 310 -0.63 -20.53 -31.52
C LYS A 310 -0.52 -21.96 -31.03
#